data_cc2c872118ffe5607df9867d12e9e6d8
#
_entry.id   cc2c872118ffe5607df9867d12e9e6d8
#
_cell.length_a   1.000
_cell.length_b   1.000
_cell.length_c   1.000
_cell.angle_alpha   90.00
_cell.angle_beta   90.00
_cell.angle_gamma   90.00
#
_symmetry.space_group_name_H-M   'P 1'
#
loop_
_entity.id
_entity.type
_entity.pdbx_description
1 polymer ?
#
loop_
_entity_poly.entity_id
_entity_poly.type
_entity_poly.pdbx_seq_one_letter_code
_entity_poly.pdbx_strand_id
1 'polypeptide(L)'
;MNNFNQLNLSSDSLKILKVCKKKHIICDVTAGLGRDSYLLSQLGYSLISIERHPVLMTLFAEARERCDNNLFPDWHLLFGNCEDLLQSNIAPDTIYFDPMFENRKKAMTQKYTQVIRHYCQDSADNTTYEFLYTYCKDNKKRLIIKQPTTGASKSFSKPHQIITLSRMSNLWLYQF
;
A
#
# COMPACT_ATOMS: atom_id res chain seq x y z
N MET A 1 -21.90 10.50 -13.60
CA MET A 1 -20.68 11.28 -13.91
C MET A 1 -20.14 11.76 -12.60
N ASN A 2 -19.12 11.11 -12.06
CA ASN A 2 -18.57 11.45 -10.76
C ASN A 2 -17.69 12.69 -10.91
N ASN A 3 -18.02 13.73 -10.15
CA ASN A 3 -17.28 14.98 -10.11
C ASN A 3 -15.90 14.80 -9.44
N PHE A 4 -14.93 14.26 -10.19
CA PHE A 4 -13.52 14.22 -9.77
C PHE A 4 -12.86 15.60 -9.62
N ASN A 5 -13.57 16.67 -9.98
CA ASN A 5 -13.02 18.05 -10.02
C ASN A 5 -12.95 18.75 -8.66
N GLN A 6 -13.33 18.12 -7.54
CA GLN A 6 -13.27 18.74 -6.20
C GLN A 6 -12.23 18.12 -5.26
N LEU A 7 -11.56 17.03 -5.66
CA LEU A 7 -10.46 16.50 -4.86
C LEU A 7 -9.19 17.32 -5.18
N ASN A 8 -8.69 18.07 -4.21
CA ASN A 8 -7.33 18.65 -4.25
C ASN A 8 -6.31 17.49 -4.16
N LEU A 9 -6.26 16.69 -5.22
CA LEU A 9 -5.34 15.56 -5.32
C LEU A 9 -3.92 16.08 -5.39
N SER A 10 -3.07 15.60 -4.51
CA SER A 10 -1.64 15.87 -4.58
C SER A 10 -1.08 15.32 -5.91
N SER A 11 0.03 15.89 -6.37
CA SER A 11 0.74 15.36 -7.57
C SER A 11 1.08 13.87 -7.43
N ASP A 12 1.29 13.39 -6.21
CA ASP A 12 1.62 12.00 -5.90
C ASP A 12 0.41 11.08 -6.05
N SER A 13 -0.78 11.55 -5.67
CA SER A 13 -2.06 10.85 -5.89
C SER A 13 -2.31 10.57 -7.37
N LEU A 14 -2.06 11.56 -8.22
CA LEU A 14 -2.23 11.43 -9.68
C LEU A 14 -1.23 10.43 -10.29
N LYS A 15 -0.06 10.24 -9.69
CA LYS A 15 0.94 9.28 -10.15
C LYS A 15 0.54 7.83 -9.81
N ILE A 16 -0.10 7.61 -8.64
CA ILE A 16 -0.66 6.31 -8.28
C ILE A 16 -1.73 5.88 -9.29
N LEU A 17 -2.57 6.80 -9.78
CA LEU A 17 -3.55 6.51 -10.83
C LEU A 17 -2.94 5.94 -12.12
N LYS A 18 -1.67 6.27 -12.43
CA LYS A 18 -0.99 5.78 -13.64
C LYS A 18 -0.59 4.31 -13.53
N VAL A 19 -0.42 3.78 -12.31
CA VAL A 19 -0.01 2.39 -12.07
C VAL A 19 -1.17 1.47 -11.75
N CYS A 20 -2.26 2.00 -11.20
CA CYS A 20 -3.46 1.25 -10.87
C CYS A 20 -4.44 1.27 -12.05
N LYS A 21 -4.91 0.11 -12.50
CA LYS A 21 -5.95 0.04 -13.54
C LYS A 21 -7.33 0.27 -12.91
N LYS A 22 -8.15 1.08 -13.55
CA LYS A 22 -9.58 1.21 -13.18
C LYS A 22 -10.25 -0.17 -13.21
N LYS A 23 -11.18 -0.41 -12.31
CA LYS A 23 -11.89 -1.69 -12.11
C LYS A 23 -11.05 -2.81 -11.46
N HIS A 24 -9.78 -2.59 -11.16
CA HIS A 24 -9.00 -3.56 -10.39
C HIS A 24 -9.37 -3.47 -8.91
N ILE A 25 -9.45 -4.64 -8.27
CA ILE A 25 -9.42 -4.73 -6.82
C ILE A 25 -7.97 -4.58 -6.38
N ILE A 26 -7.69 -3.55 -5.61
CA ILE A 26 -6.35 -3.29 -5.07
C ILE A 26 -6.29 -3.83 -3.65
N CYS A 27 -5.25 -4.59 -3.33
CA CYS A 27 -4.96 -5.01 -1.98
C CYS A 27 -3.73 -4.25 -1.46
N ASP A 28 -3.95 -3.36 -0.49
CA ASP A 28 -2.90 -2.72 0.28
C ASP A 28 -2.50 -3.67 1.42
N VAL A 29 -1.36 -4.34 1.27
CA VAL A 29 -0.90 -5.38 2.21
C VAL A 29 -0.08 -4.85 3.39
N THR A 30 0.11 -3.53 3.43
CA THR A 30 0.85 -2.82 4.48
C THR A 30 0.11 -1.55 4.92
N ALA A 31 -1.18 -1.70 5.22
CA ALA A 31 -2.09 -0.56 5.36
C ALA A 31 -1.70 0.44 6.45
N GLY A 32 -1.09 -0.01 7.56
CA GLY A 32 -0.69 0.86 8.66
C GLY A 32 -1.86 1.65 9.22
N LEU A 33 -1.78 2.98 9.18
CA LEU A 33 -2.89 3.88 9.54
C LEU A 33 -3.83 4.20 8.37
N GLY A 34 -3.73 3.47 7.26
CA GLY A 34 -4.66 3.56 6.14
C GLY A 34 -4.52 4.81 5.25
N ARG A 35 -3.39 5.52 5.26
CA ARG A 35 -3.24 6.77 4.49
C ARG A 35 -3.27 6.55 2.99
N ASP A 36 -2.50 5.59 2.49
CA ASP A 36 -2.47 5.25 1.06
C ASP A 36 -3.77 4.55 0.66
N SER A 37 -4.31 3.67 1.54
CA SER A 37 -5.62 3.05 1.37
C SER A 37 -6.74 4.09 1.24
N TYR A 38 -6.78 5.10 2.13
CA TYR A 38 -7.75 6.19 2.05
C TYR A 38 -7.66 6.94 0.70
N LEU A 39 -6.44 7.22 0.26
CA LEU A 39 -6.22 7.88 -1.02
C LEU A 39 -6.73 7.05 -2.19
N LEU A 40 -6.44 5.75 -2.20
CA LEU A 40 -6.90 4.82 -3.24
C LEU A 40 -8.44 4.73 -3.26
N SER A 41 -9.08 4.68 -2.09
CA SER A 41 -10.54 4.66 -1.98
C SER A 41 -11.19 5.96 -2.49
N GLN A 42 -10.60 7.12 -2.17
CA GLN A 42 -11.03 8.42 -2.72
C GLN A 42 -10.94 8.48 -4.26
N LEU A 43 -10.01 7.75 -4.85
CA LEU A 43 -9.87 7.64 -6.29
C LEU A 43 -10.85 6.66 -6.93
N GLY A 44 -11.75 6.04 -6.13
CA GLY A 44 -12.82 5.17 -6.58
C GLY A 44 -12.37 3.75 -6.91
N TYR A 45 -11.29 3.27 -6.30
CA TYR A 45 -10.88 1.87 -6.42
C TYR A 45 -11.61 0.99 -5.40
N SER A 46 -11.96 -0.23 -5.81
CA SER A 46 -12.31 -1.33 -4.89
C SER A 46 -11.05 -1.72 -4.12
N LEU A 47 -11.10 -1.72 -2.79
CA LEU A 47 -9.93 -1.80 -1.96
C LEU A 47 -10.06 -2.84 -0.85
N ILE A 48 -9.01 -3.61 -0.67
CA ILE A 48 -8.79 -4.47 0.49
C ILE A 48 -7.55 -3.95 1.20
N SER A 49 -7.66 -3.60 2.47
CA SER A 49 -6.52 -3.17 3.30
C SER A 49 -6.22 -4.21 4.33
N ILE A 50 -4.96 -4.64 4.39
CA ILE A 50 -4.48 -5.65 5.33
C ILE A 50 -3.51 -4.99 6.30
N GLU A 51 -3.75 -5.18 7.60
CA GLU A 51 -2.83 -4.74 8.66
C GLU A 51 -2.63 -5.87 9.67
N ARG A 52 -1.38 -6.19 9.98
CA ARG A 52 -1.03 -7.29 10.90
C ARG A 52 -0.81 -6.83 12.35
N HIS A 53 -0.48 -5.56 12.55
CA HIS A 53 -0.20 -5.05 13.88
C HIS A 53 -1.51 -4.66 14.59
N PRO A 54 -1.86 -5.28 15.75
CA PRO A 54 -3.19 -5.10 16.35
C PRO A 54 -3.49 -3.66 16.75
N VAL A 55 -2.49 -2.89 17.22
CA VAL A 55 -2.68 -1.49 17.59
C VAL A 55 -2.95 -0.64 16.36
N LEU A 56 -2.19 -0.81 15.26
CA LEU A 56 -2.43 -0.06 14.02
C LEU A 56 -3.78 -0.42 13.43
N MET A 57 -4.14 -1.70 13.43
CA MET A 57 -5.44 -2.17 12.98
C MET A 57 -6.58 -1.51 13.75
N THR A 58 -6.50 -1.46 15.09
CA THR A 58 -7.52 -0.83 15.94
C THR A 58 -7.67 0.67 15.62
N LEU A 59 -6.55 1.39 15.54
CA LEU A 59 -6.55 2.82 15.21
C LEU A 59 -7.10 3.08 13.80
N PHE A 60 -6.76 2.23 12.84
CA PHE A 60 -7.24 2.33 11.48
C PHE A 60 -8.75 2.04 11.40
N ALA A 61 -9.23 0.96 12.03
CA ALA A 61 -10.64 0.60 12.07
C ALA A 61 -11.48 1.73 12.67
N GLU A 62 -11.04 2.30 13.81
CA GLU A 62 -11.70 3.43 14.44
C GLU A 62 -11.72 4.69 13.54
N ALA A 63 -10.60 4.97 12.85
CA ALA A 63 -10.56 6.08 11.90
C ALA A 63 -11.49 5.85 10.71
N ARG A 64 -11.57 4.60 10.22
CA ARG A 64 -12.45 4.20 9.12
C ARG A 64 -13.93 4.31 9.47
N GLU A 65 -14.33 3.95 10.70
CA GLU A 65 -15.71 4.09 11.18
C GLU A 65 -16.17 5.56 11.26
N ARG A 66 -15.24 6.49 11.50
CA ARG A 66 -15.55 7.93 11.49
C ARG A 66 -15.71 8.52 10.09
N CYS A 67 -15.33 7.78 9.05
CA CYS A 67 -15.57 8.18 7.68
C CYS A 67 -17.02 7.86 7.27
N ASP A 68 -17.61 8.70 6.42
CA ASP A 68 -18.90 8.37 5.82
C ASP A 68 -18.77 7.12 4.93
N ASN A 69 -19.42 6.03 5.35
CA ASN A 69 -19.38 4.75 4.64
C ASN A 69 -19.94 4.83 3.21
N ASN A 70 -20.82 5.78 2.93
CA ASN A 70 -21.36 6.00 1.59
C ASN A 70 -20.29 6.51 0.59
N LEU A 71 -19.20 7.10 1.11
CA LEU A 71 -18.09 7.58 0.29
C LEU A 71 -17.15 6.44 -0.14
N PHE A 72 -17.18 5.27 0.53
CA PHE A 72 -16.22 4.18 0.34
C PHE A 72 -16.90 2.80 0.36
N PRO A 73 -17.88 2.54 -0.52
CA PRO A 73 -18.69 1.32 -0.44
C PRO A 73 -17.89 0.03 -0.65
N ASP A 74 -16.80 0.11 -1.40
CA ASP A 74 -16.00 -1.06 -1.81
C ASP A 74 -14.64 -1.12 -1.08
N TRP A 75 -14.60 -0.71 0.20
CA TRP A 75 -13.36 -0.75 0.99
C TRP A 75 -13.46 -1.69 2.18
N HIS A 76 -12.73 -2.80 2.11
CA HIS A 76 -12.67 -3.84 3.14
C HIS A 76 -11.37 -3.74 3.94
N LEU A 77 -11.46 -3.91 5.25
CA LEU A 77 -10.33 -3.91 6.17
C LEU A 77 -10.20 -5.30 6.80
N LEU A 78 -9.00 -5.90 6.71
CA LEU A 78 -8.72 -7.24 7.20
C LEU A 78 -7.53 -7.22 8.15
N PHE A 79 -7.68 -7.90 9.29
CA PHE A 79 -6.62 -8.10 10.28
C PHE A 79 -5.89 -9.41 10.03
N GLY A 80 -4.56 -9.37 9.91
CA GLY A 80 -3.73 -10.57 9.78
C GLY A 80 -2.49 -10.36 8.92
N ASN A 81 -1.73 -11.43 8.74
CA ASN A 81 -0.61 -11.44 7.80
C ASN A 81 -1.10 -11.53 6.37
N CYS A 82 -0.48 -10.77 5.48
CA CYS A 82 -0.88 -10.76 4.07
C CYS A 82 -0.63 -12.11 3.39
N GLU A 83 0.40 -12.86 3.80
CA GLU A 83 0.72 -14.19 3.29
C GLU A 83 -0.45 -15.16 3.53
N ASP A 84 -0.95 -15.22 4.75
CA ASP A 84 -2.06 -16.12 5.13
C ASP A 84 -3.36 -15.71 4.43
N LEU A 85 -3.66 -14.41 4.42
CA LEU A 85 -4.89 -13.87 3.84
C LEU A 85 -4.93 -14.02 2.32
N LEU A 86 -3.82 -13.80 1.62
CA LEU A 86 -3.74 -13.99 0.17
C LEU A 86 -3.87 -15.46 -0.25
N GLN A 87 -3.49 -16.41 0.62
CA GLN A 87 -3.69 -17.84 0.42
C GLN A 87 -5.13 -18.30 0.71
N SER A 88 -5.89 -17.54 1.48
CA SER A 88 -7.27 -17.88 1.91
C SER A 88 -8.40 -17.41 0.99
N ASN A 89 -8.21 -17.42 -0.34
CA ASN A 89 -9.19 -17.03 -1.36
C ASN A 89 -9.45 -15.52 -1.56
N ILE A 90 -8.59 -14.65 -1.06
CA ILE A 90 -8.60 -13.24 -1.48
C ILE A 90 -7.88 -13.16 -2.83
N ALA A 91 -8.59 -12.71 -3.87
CA ALA A 91 -8.06 -12.68 -5.23
C ALA A 91 -7.99 -11.25 -5.80
N PRO A 92 -7.16 -10.34 -5.24
CA PRO A 92 -7.01 -9.00 -5.78
C PRO A 92 -6.36 -9.04 -7.16
N ASP A 93 -6.58 -8.00 -7.97
CA ASP A 93 -5.92 -7.84 -9.27
C ASP A 93 -4.55 -7.17 -9.14
N THR A 94 -4.40 -6.33 -8.12
CA THR A 94 -3.19 -5.55 -7.86
C THR A 94 -2.84 -5.60 -6.38
N ILE A 95 -1.61 -5.94 -6.07
CA ILE A 95 -1.03 -5.84 -4.73
C ILE A 95 -0.28 -4.52 -4.63
N TYR A 96 -0.55 -3.75 -3.58
CA TYR A 96 0.19 -2.55 -3.19
C TYR A 96 0.96 -2.83 -1.90
N PHE A 97 2.27 -2.59 -1.93
CA PHE A 97 3.20 -2.88 -0.84
C PHE A 97 4.06 -1.66 -0.52
N ASP A 98 3.88 -1.05 0.64
CA ASP A 98 4.69 0.07 1.16
C ASP A 98 5.35 -0.30 2.49
N PRO A 99 6.38 -1.19 2.46
CA PRO A 99 7.04 -1.62 3.69
C PRO A 99 7.76 -0.46 4.38
N MET A 100 7.86 -0.52 5.70
CA MET A 100 8.67 0.40 6.49
C MET A 100 10.15 0.05 6.32
N PHE A 101 10.88 0.80 5.47
CA PHE A 101 12.32 0.60 5.28
C PHE A 101 13.13 1.12 6.46
N GLU A 102 14.05 0.30 7.00
CA GLU A 102 14.90 0.62 8.16
C GLU A 102 15.81 1.84 7.91
N ASN A 103 16.28 2.04 6.70
CA ASN A 103 17.35 2.98 6.35
C ASN A 103 16.91 4.40 6.00
N ARG A 104 15.70 4.82 6.33
CA ARG A 104 15.41 6.26 6.26
C ARG A 104 16.18 6.95 7.37
N LYS A 105 17.36 7.52 7.01
CA LYS A 105 18.11 8.46 7.86
C LYS A 105 17.10 9.34 8.60
N LYS A 106 17.36 9.63 9.87
CA LYS A 106 16.55 10.40 10.85
C LYS A 106 16.06 11.79 10.39
N ALA A 107 15.91 12.03 9.09
CA ALA A 107 15.38 13.25 8.53
C ALA A 107 13.89 13.35 8.84
N MET A 108 13.56 14.03 9.94
CA MET A 108 12.27 14.65 10.25
C MET A 108 11.01 13.84 9.84
N THR A 109 10.96 12.57 10.20
CA THR A 109 9.68 11.86 10.23
C THR A 109 8.81 12.48 11.32
N GLN A 110 7.54 12.77 11.00
CA GLN A 110 6.60 13.31 11.98
C GLN A 110 6.64 12.46 13.26
N LYS A 111 6.55 13.09 14.44
CA LYS A 111 6.69 12.43 15.75
C LYS A 111 5.88 11.12 15.86
N TYR A 112 4.65 11.09 15.33
CA TYR A 112 3.80 9.90 15.35
C TYR A 112 4.40 8.72 14.56
N THR A 113 5.06 8.95 13.43
CA THR A 113 5.72 7.89 12.65
C THR A 113 6.91 7.30 13.39
N GLN A 114 7.61 8.11 14.20
CA GLN A 114 8.70 7.62 15.06
C GLN A 114 8.16 6.72 16.16
N VAL A 115 7.04 7.11 16.78
CA VAL A 115 6.35 6.31 17.80
C VAL A 115 5.91 4.97 17.21
N ILE A 116 5.21 4.99 16.07
CA ILE A 116 4.78 3.77 15.38
C ILE A 116 5.97 2.85 15.10
N ARG A 117 7.06 3.36 14.54
CA ARG A 117 8.27 2.56 14.28
C ARG A 117 8.89 1.96 15.54
N HIS A 118 8.87 2.72 16.63
CA HIS A 118 9.41 2.23 17.90
C HIS A 118 8.58 1.06 18.46
N TYR A 119 7.25 1.13 18.35
CA TYR A 119 6.36 0.09 18.87
C TYR A 119 6.16 -1.07 17.90
N CYS A 120 6.14 -0.83 16.60
CA CYS A 120 5.84 -1.89 15.63
C CYS A 120 7.07 -2.69 15.21
N GLN A 121 8.31 -2.26 15.49
CA GLN A 121 9.61 -2.91 15.22
C GLN A 121 9.68 -3.77 13.93
N ASP A 122 8.79 -3.50 12.99
CA ASP A 122 8.65 -4.26 11.76
C ASP A 122 9.67 -3.80 10.73
N SER A 123 10.74 -4.55 10.59
CA SER A 123 11.58 -4.48 9.41
C SER A 123 10.79 -5.04 8.23
N ALA A 124 10.88 -4.38 7.09
CA ALA A 124 10.39 -4.95 5.83
C ALA A 124 11.18 -6.23 5.58
N ASP A 125 10.55 -7.35 5.89
CA ASP A 125 11.16 -8.64 5.72
C ASP A 125 11.30 -8.94 4.23
N ASN A 126 12.52 -9.28 3.79
CA ASN A 126 12.75 -9.74 2.42
C ASN A 126 11.86 -10.94 2.09
N THR A 127 11.47 -11.75 3.08
CA THR A 127 10.57 -12.90 2.90
C THR A 127 9.19 -12.49 2.42
N THR A 128 8.59 -11.43 2.99
CA THR A 128 7.30 -10.91 2.51
C THR A 128 7.39 -10.43 1.06
N TYR A 129 8.49 -9.75 0.67
CA TYR A 129 8.67 -9.38 -0.73
C TYR A 129 8.73 -10.60 -1.65
N GLU A 130 9.56 -11.60 -1.31
CA GLU A 130 9.72 -12.80 -2.12
C GLU A 130 8.40 -13.56 -2.27
N PHE A 131 7.63 -13.65 -1.19
CA PHE A 131 6.27 -14.21 -1.22
C PHE A 131 5.38 -13.44 -2.19
N LEU A 132 5.26 -12.11 -2.03
CA LEU A 132 4.39 -11.27 -2.85
C LEU A 132 4.79 -11.31 -4.33
N TYR A 133 6.09 -11.31 -4.63
CA TYR A 133 6.61 -11.42 -5.98
C TYR A 133 6.22 -12.76 -6.63
N THR A 134 6.44 -13.87 -5.91
CA THR A 134 6.09 -15.22 -6.37
C THR A 134 4.57 -15.36 -6.52
N TYR A 135 3.80 -14.94 -5.52
CA TYR A 135 2.34 -14.96 -5.57
C TYR A 135 1.81 -14.20 -6.79
N CYS A 136 2.28 -12.98 -7.03
CA CYS A 136 1.82 -12.18 -8.17
C CYS A 136 2.22 -12.81 -9.51
N LYS A 137 3.41 -13.38 -9.61
CA LYS A 137 3.89 -14.06 -10.81
C LYS A 137 3.04 -15.30 -11.14
N ASP A 138 2.80 -16.16 -10.15
CA ASP A 138 2.07 -17.42 -10.34
C ASP A 138 0.59 -17.19 -10.65
N ASN A 139 0.00 -16.13 -10.06
CA ASN A 139 -1.39 -15.77 -10.24
C ASN A 139 -1.62 -14.69 -11.32
N LYS A 140 -0.60 -14.29 -12.07
CA LYS A 140 -0.66 -13.26 -13.13
C LYS A 140 -1.26 -11.94 -12.62
N LYS A 141 -0.85 -11.52 -11.43
CA LYS A 141 -1.30 -10.30 -10.77
C LYS A 141 -0.30 -9.17 -10.99
N ARG A 142 -0.71 -7.96 -10.67
CA ARG A 142 0.16 -6.80 -10.65
C ARG A 142 0.71 -6.58 -9.24
N LEU A 143 2.01 -6.25 -9.13
CA LEU A 143 2.63 -5.87 -7.88
C LEU A 143 3.17 -4.44 -8.00
N ILE A 144 2.80 -3.58 -7.07
CA ILE A 144 3.28 -2.21 -6.94
C ILE A 144 4.01 -2.12 -5.60
N ILE A 145 5.26 -1.71 -5.64
CA ILE A 145 6.07 -1.55 -4.42
C ILE A 145 6.53 -0.09 -4.31
N LYS A 146 6.27 0.51 -3.18
CA LYS A 146 6.81 1.85 -2.87
C LYS A 146 8.22 1.69 -2.32
N GLN A 147 9.19 2.27 -3.02
CA GLN A 147 10.61 2.17 -2.71
C GLN A 147 11.22 3.55 -2.45
N PRO A 148 12.22 3.68 -1.56
CA PRO A 148 12.98 4.92 -1.44
C PRO A 148 13.75 5.19 -2.74
N THR A 149 13.94 6.47 -3.07
CA THR A 149 14.71 6.88 -4.26
C THR A 149 16.19 6.50 -4.13
N THR A 150 16.72 6.50 -2.90
CA THR A 150 18.09 6.09 -2.56
C THR A 150 18.06 4.94 -1.56
N GLY A 151 18.91 3.93 -1.77
CA GLY A 151 18.96 2.76 -0.88
C GLY A 151 17.82 1.77 -1.11
N ALA A 152 17.24 1.74 -2.31
CA ALA A 152 16.30 0.69 -2.70
C ALA A 152 16.96 -0.69 -2.55
N SER A 153 16.16 -1.70 -2.15
CA SER A 153 16.68 -3.05 -1.94
C SER A 153 17.28 -3.61 -3.23
N LYS A 154 18.54 -4.04 -3.16
CA LYS A 154 19.25 -4.68 -4.28
C LYS A 154 18.82 -6.12 -4.51
N SER A 155 18.14 -6.74 -3.55
CA SER A 155 17.64 -8.11 -3.63
C SER A 155 16.39 -8.25 -4.47
N PHE A 156 15.74 -7.14 -4.83
CA PHE A 156 14.51 -7.17 -5.61
C PHE A 156 14.82 -7.29 -7.11
N SER A 157 14.02 -8.10 -7.80
CA SER A 157 14.07 -8.19 -9.25
C SER A 157 13.86 -6.82 -9.92
N LYS A 158 14.41 -6.63 -11.11
CA LYS A 158 14.24 -5.39 -11.86
C LYS A 158 12.74 -5.17 -12.18
N PRO A 159 12.13 -4.04 -11.82
CA PRO A 159 10.74 -3.78 -12.16
C PRO A 159 10.56 -3.52 -13.66
N HIS A 160 9.35 -3.76 -14.16
CA HIS A 160 8.99 -3.43 -15.55
C HIS A 160 8.93 -1.91 -15.77
N GLN A 161 8.52 -1.17 -14.74
CA GLN A 161 8.44 0.28 -14.79
C GLN A 161 8.75 0.90 -13.42
N ILE A 162 9.42 2.05 -13.42
CA ILE A 162 9.64 2.88 -12.23
C ILE A 162 8.94 4.22 -12.45
N ILE A 163 8.12 4.63 -11.49
CA ILE A 163 7.45 5.94 -11.50
C ILE A 163 7.90 6.72 -10.28
N THR A 164 8.53 7.86 -10.50
CA THR A 164 8.95 8.75 -9.42
C THR A 164 7.73 9.41 -8.79
N LEU A 165 7.43 9.08 -7.54
CA LEU A 165 6.39 9.74 -6.75
C LEU A 165 6.85 11.12 -6.29
N SER A 166 7.98 11.14 -5.58
CA SER A 166 8.53 12.34 -4.97
C SER A 166 10.07 12.31 -5.05
N ARG A 167 10.73 13.33 -4.48
CA ARG A 167 12.21 13.29 -4.32
C ARG A 167 12.69 12.14 -3.44
N MET A 168 11.81 11.55 -2.61
CA MET A 168 12.15 10.55 -1.59
C MET A 168 11.64 9.16 -1.90
N SER A 169 10.74 8.99 -2.89
CA SER A 169 10.08 7.71 -3.14
C SER A 169 9.71 7.50 -4.61
N ASN A 170 9.80 6.24 -5.02
CA ASN A 170 9.40 5.72 -6.32
C ASN A 170 8.34 4.62 -6.15
N LEU A 171 7.52 4.39 -7.18
CA LEU A 171 6.74 3.18 -7.33
C LEU A 171 7.42 2.25 -8.33
N TRP A 172 7.68 1.03 -7.90
CA TRP A 172 8.17 -0.05 -8.74
C TRP A 172 7.00 -0.93 -9.16
N LEU A 173 6.79 -1.04 -10.46
CA LEU A 173 5.69 -1.80 -11.05
C LEU A 173 6.18 -3.09 -11.66
N TYR A 174 5.55 -4.21 -11.25
CA TYR A 174 5.71 -5.52 -11.85
C TYR A 174 4.38 -5.96 -12.48
N GLN A 175 4.44 -6.50 -13.68
CA GLN A 175 3.28 -7.02 -14.43
C GLN A 175 3.61 -8.44 -14.88
N PHE A 176 2.77 -9.39 -14.51
CA PHE A 176 2.95 -10.80 -14.83
C PHE A 176 1.82 -11.32 -15.70
#